data_60d857f0712c73b21af730a9b119d739
#
_entry.id   60d857f0712c73b21af730a9b119d739
#
_cell.length_a   1.000
_cell.length_b   1.000
_cell.length_c   1.000
_cell.angle_alpha   90.00
_cell.angle_beta   90.00
_cell.angle_gamma   90.00
#
_symmetry.space_group_name_H-M   'P 1'
#
loop_
_entity.id
_entity.type
_entity.pdbx_description
1 polymer ?
#
loop_
_entity_poly.entity_id
_entity_poly.type
_entity_poly.pdbx_seq_one_letter_code
_entity_poly.pdbx_strand_id
1 'polypeptide(L)'
;MKNYKWPLMSNNILQNDKKVLVNFINRSNKFTNGPKVKEFEEKWSKWLGVKYSTFVNSGASANLISINILKELNHKKKEIILPAFTWSSDVVAVINAGFKPIFVDINIENLALNENLVKKKINKNTLAIFLTHAMGFTALSNKFLKLIKNKNIYL
;
A
#
# COMPACT_ATOMS: atom_id res chain seq x y z
N MET A 1 14.55 37.63 -1.16
CA MET A 1 13.93 36.37 -1.56
C MET A 1 13.48 35.62 -0.31
N LYS A 2 12.20 35.22 -0.21
CA LYS A 2 11.75 34.37 0.92
C LYS A 2 12.41 32.99 0.75
N ASN A 3 13.26 32.58 1.69
CA ASN A 3 13.81 31.24 1.72
C ASN A 3 12.70 30.25 2.05
N TYR A 4 12.15 29.61 1.04
CA TYR A 4 11.24 28.49 1.26
C TYR A 4 12.04 27.31 1.79
N LYS A 5 11.81 26.95 3.05
CA LYS A 5 12.30 25.69 3.60
C LYS A 5 11.25 24.62 3.37
N TRP A 6 11.60 23.61 2.60
CA TRP A 6 10.77 22.40 2.43
C TRP A 6 11.27 21.35 3.44
N PRO A 7 10.68 21.24 4.63
CA PRO A 7 11.07 20.20 5.56
C PRO A 7 10.63 18.84 5.01
N LEU A 8 11.45 17.83 5.25
CA LEU A 8 11.11 16.43 4.88
C LEU A 8 9.82 15.97 5.55
N MET A 9 9.56 16.47 6.74
CA MET A 9 8.33 16.22 7.50
C MET A 9 7.87 17.50 8.20
N SER A 10 6.57 17.68 8.30
CA SER A 10 5.93 18.67 9.16
C SER A 10 5.16 17.97 10.28
N ASN A 11 5.13 18.58 11.46
CA ASN A 11 4.32 18.06 12.56
C ASN A 11 2.86 18.52 12.38
N ASN A 12 2.00 17.59 12.03
CA ASN A 12 0.56 17.83 11.82
C ASN A 12 -0.28 17.59 13.09
N ILE A 13 0.37 17.26 14.23
CA ILE A 13 -0.33 17.03 15.49
C ILE A 13 -0.64 18.38 16.15
N LEU A 14 -1.91 18.73 16.22
CA LEU A 14 -2.39 19.96 16.83
C LEU A 14 -2.52 19.84 18.34
N GLN A 15 -2.64 21.00 19.03
CA GLN A 15 -2.83 21.00 20.49
C GLN A 15 -4.15 20.31 20.91
N ASN A 16 -5.18 20.39 20.06
CA ASN A 16 -6.43 19.69 20.31
C ASN A 16 -6.25 18.15 20.25
N ASP A 17 -5.45 17.64 19.32
CA ASP A 17 -5.17 16.21 19.23
C ASP A 17 -4.47 15.70 20.50
N LYS A 18 -3.54 16.48 21.02
CA LYS A 18 -2.86 16.17 22.30
C LYS A 18 -3.84 16.13 23.46
N LYS A 19 -4.78 17.08 23.55
CA LYS A 19 -5.81 17.09 24.61
C LYS A 19 -6.72 15.87 24.51
N VAL A 20 -7.15 15.53 23.31
CA VAL A 20 -7.99 14.33 23.06
C VAL A 20 -7.24 13.06 23.46
N LEU A 21 -5.94 12.95 23.13
CA LEU A 21 -5.12 11.80 23.50
C LEU A 21 -4.95 11.68 25.02
N VAL A 22 -4.63 12.78 25.72
CA VAL A 22 -4.53 12.80 27.19
C VAL A 22 -5.84 12.36 27.84
N ASN A 23 -6.96 12.90 27.38
CA ASN A 23 -8.28 12.51 27.89
C ASN A 23 -8.59 11.02 27.64
N PHE A 24 -8.20 10.50 26.48
CA PHE A 24 -8.34 9.08 26.18
C PHE A 24 -7.50 8.22 27.14
N ILE A 25 -6.24 8.57 27.36
CA ILE A 25 -5.33 7.85 28.27
C ILE A 25 -5.93 7.82 29.68
N ASN A 26 -6.40 8.95 30.20
CA ASN A 26 -6.94 9.06 31.55
C ASN A 26 -8.24 8.29 31.77
N ARG A 27 -9.01 8.01 30.70
CA ARG A 27 -10.34 7.35 30.80
C ARG A 27 -10.34 5.90 30.33
N SER A 28 -9.27 5.45 29.71
CA SER A 28 -9.25 4.13 29.06
C SER A 28 -8.47 3.11 29.88
N ASN A 29 -9.06 1.95 30.06
CA ASN A 29 -8.39 0.81 30.68
C ASN A 29 -7.79 -0.16 29.65
N LYS A 30 -7.98 0.10 28.33
CA LYS A 30 -7.49 -0.76 27.25
C LYS A 30 -6.90 0.08 26.13
N PHE A 31 -5.59 -0.07 25.91
CA PHE A 31 -4.82 0.69 24.92
C PHE A 31 -4.48 -0.09 23.66
N THR A 32 -4.65 -1.42 23.68
CA THR A 32 -4.33 -2.29 22.55
C THR A 32 -5.60 -2.96 22.02
N ASN A 33 -5.82 -2.88 20.73
CA ASN A 33 -6.96 -3.49 20.04
C ASN A 33 -8.31 -3.22 20.76
N GLY A 34 -8.50 -1.98 21.18
CA GLY A 34 -9.67 -1.52 21.94
C GLY A 34 -10.79 -0.98 21.04
N PRO A 35 -11.86 -0.42 21.65
CA PRO A 35 -13.02 0.11 20.91
C PRO A 35 -12.66 1.16 19.86
N LYS A 36 -11.58 1.95 20.07
CA LYS A 36 -11.14 2.97 19.13
C LYS A 36 -10.57 2.38 17.82
N VAL A 37 -9.94 1.21 17.88
CA VAL A 37 -9.50 0.50 16.68
C VAL A 37 -10.72 0.09 15.86
N LYS A 38 -11.71 -0.52 16.49
CA LYS A 38 -12.95 -0.93 15.82
C LYS A 38 -13.70 0.26 15.20
N GLU A 39 -13.84 1.35 15.94
CA GLU A 39 -14.44 2.60 15.44
C GLU A 39 -13.71 3.14 14.23
N PHE A 40 -12.36 3.09 14.23
CA PHE A 40 -11.54 3.50 13.09
C PHE A 40 -11.77 2.59 11.89
N GLU A 41 -11.71 1.27 12.06
CA GLU A 41 -11.92 0.30 10.98
C GLU A 41 -13.28 0.46 10.32
N GLU A 42 -14.34 0.66 11.09
CA GLU A 42 -15.70 0.89 10.60
C GLU A 42 -15.80 2.20 9.80
N LYS A 43 -15.27 3.31 10.33
CA LYS A 43 -15.28 4.60 9.66
C LYS A 43 -14.43 4.60 8.38
N TRP A 44 -13.28 3.96 8.43
CA TRP A 44 -12.39 3.82 7.29
C TRP A 44 -13.02 2.98 6.18
N SER A 45 -13.62 1.84 6.55
CA SER A 45 -14.35 0.98 5.61
C SER A 45 -15.48 1.75 4.90
N LYS A 46 -16.23 2.54 5.65
CA LYS A 46 -17.32 3.36 5.11
C LYS A 46 -16.79 4.44 4.14
N TRP A 47 -15.71 5.11 4.53
CA TRP A 47 -15.10 6.15 3.71
C TRP A 47 -14.51 5.58 2.41
N LEU A 48 -13.84 4.44 2.48
CA LEU A 48 -13.21 3.77 1.34
C LEU A 48 -14.23 3.03 0.44
N GLY A 49 -15.45 2.78 0.93
CA GLY A 49 -16.48 2.04 0.19
C GLY A 49 -16.24 0.52 0.16
N VAL A 50 -15.54 -0.03 1.16
CA VAL A 50 -15.28 -1.45 1.30
C VAL A 50 -16.04 -2.05 2.48
N LYS A 51 -16.23 -3.36 2.48
CA LYS A 51 -16.99 -4.03 3.56
C LYS A 51 -16.21 -4.12 4.86
N TYR A 52 -14.91 -4.35 4.78
CA TYR A 52 -14.04 -4.53 5.94
C TYR A 52 -12.71 -3.82 5.75
N SER A 53 -12.17 -3.31 6.83
CA SER A 53 -10.79 -2.82 6.95
C SER A 53 -10.18 -3.35 8.22
N THR A 54 -8.89 -3.62 8.20
CA THR A 54 -8.14 -4.07 9.36
C THR A 54 -7.02 -3.08 9.66
N PHE A 55 -7.02 -2.56 10.87
CA PHE A 55 -5.95 -1.67 11.34
C PHE A 55 -4.72 -2.48 11.74
N VAL A 56 -3.56 -2.05 11.28
CA VAL A 56 -2.27 -2.63 11.62
C VAL A 56 -1.29 -1.54 12.07
N ASN A 57 -0.21 -1.94 12.71
CA ASN A 57 0.76 -1.02 13.33
C ASN A 57 1.63 -0.24 12.32
N SER A 58 1.71 -0.69 11.07
CA SER A 58 2.52 -0.02 10.03
C SER A 58 2.10 -0.43 8.63
N GLY A 59 2.49 0.37 7.62
CA GLY A 59 2.35 0.02 6.21
C GLY A 59 3.12 -1.25 5.84
N ALA A 60 4.29 -1.48 6.43
CA ALA A 60 5.05 -2.71 6.21
C ALA A 60 4.27 -3.96 6.65
N SER A 61 3.58 -3.90 7.79
CA SER A 61 2.70 -4.98 8.24
C SER A 61 1.50 -5.17 7.32
N ALA A 62 0.90 -4.08 6.84
CA ALA A 62 -0.19 -4.14 5.87
C ALA A 62 0.26 -4.83 4.58
N ASN A 63 1.42 -4.44 4.04
CA ASN A 63 2.00 -5.03 2.84
C ASN A 63 2.27 -6.53 3.02
N LEU A 64 2.90 -6.91 4.13
CA LEU A 64 3.19 -8.31 4.41
C LEU A 64 1.92 -9.17 4.49
N ILE A 65 0.89 -8.69 5.17
CA ILE A 65 -0.40 -9.38 5.29
C ILE A 65 -1.06 -9.51 3.92
N SER A 66 -1.12 -8.42 3.15
CA SER A 66 -1.73 -8.40 1.81
C SER A 66 -1.07 -9.40 0.86
N ILE A 67 0.26 -9.45 0.84
CA ILE A 67 0.99 -10.38 -0.02
C ILE A 67 0.81 -11.84 0.45
N ASN A 68 0.77 -12.10 1.76
CA ASN A 68 0.50 -13.45 2.26
C ASN A 68 -0.93 -13.92 1.92
N ILE A 69 -1.93 -13.03 1.93
CA ILE A 69 -3.29 -13.36 1.46
C ILE A 69 -3.24 -13.83 0.00
N LEU A 70 -2.49 -13.17 -0.87
CA LEU A 70 -2.33 -13.60 -2.26
C LEU A 70 -1.71 -15.00 -2.38
N LYS A 71 -0.81 -15.36 -1.48
CA LYS A 71 -0.23 -16.70 -1.40
C LYS A 71 -1.30 -17.75 -1.11
N GLU A 72 -2.21 -17.47 -0.17
CA GLU A 72 -3.31 -18.39 0.17
C GLU A 72 -4.34 -18.52 -0.96
N LEU A 73 -4.56 -17.45 -1.73
CA LEU A 73 -5.50 -17.46 -2.85
C LEU A 73 -4.99 -18.20 -4.09
N ASN A 74 -3.66 -18.25 -4.31
CA ASN A 74 -3.07 -18.89 -5.48
C ASN A 74 -1.64 -19.38 -5.23
N HIS A 75 -1.48 -20.69 -5.16
CA HIS A 75 -0.17 -21.33 -4.93
C HIS A 75 0.64 -21.61 -6.20
N LYS A 76 0.06 -21.45 -7.39
CA LYS A 76 0.71 -21.83 -8.66
C LYS A 76 1.59 -20.73 -9.25
N LYS A 77 1.10 -19.49 -9.23
CA LYS A 77 1.85 -18.35 -9.76
C LYS A 77 2.83 -17.83 -8.71
N LYS A 78 4.04 -17.45 -9.14
CA LYS A 78 5.16 -17.17 -8.23
C LYS A 78 5.78 -15.78 -8.42
N GLU A 79 5.30 -14.97 -9.36
CA GLU A 79 5.91 -13.69 -9.68
C GLU A 79 4.98 -12.53 -9.33
N ILE A 80 5.55 -11.51 -8.69
CA ILE A 80 4.90 -10.23 -8.41
C ILE A 80 5.74 -9.12 -9.06
N ILE A 81 5.10 -8.32 -9.89
CA ILE A 81 5.75 -7.18 -10.55
C ILE A 81 5.69 -5.98 -9.62
N LEU A 82 6.83 -5.28 -9.45
CA LEU A 82 6.95 -4.05 -8.65
C LEU A 82 7.69 -2.98 -9.44
N PRO A 83 7.44 -1.69 -9.16
CA PRO A 83 8.31 -0.62 -9.65
C PRO A 83 9.69 -0.73 -8.99
N ALA A 84 10.74 -0.36 -9.73
CA ALA A 84 12.10 -0.28 -9.18
C ALA A 84 12.23 0.85 -8.15
N PHE A 85 11.39 1.86 -8.25
CA PHE A 85 11.27 2.96 -7.30
C PHE A 85 10.10 2.70 -6.34
N THR A 86 10.40 2.05 -5.22
CA THR A 86 9.44 1.67 -4.18
C THR A 86 10.12 1.60 -2.81
N TRP A 87 9.34 1.38 -1.76
CA TRP A 87 9.88 1.14 -0.42
C TRP A 87 10.48 -0.27 -0.31
N SER A 88 11.58 -0.38 0.45
CA SER A 88 12.20 -1.68 0.73
C SER A 88 11.23 -2.68 1.37
N SER A 89 10.28 -2.21 2.20
CA SER A 89 9.24 -3.04 2.81
C SER A 89 8.33 -3.74 1.80
N ASP A 90 8.11 -3.14 0.64
CA ASP A 90 7.27 -3.72 -0.43
C ASP A 90 7.98 -4.95 -1.02
N VAL A 91 9.26 -4.79 -1.31
CA VAL A 91 10.12 -5.88 -1.82
C VAL A 91 10.28 -6.99 -0.78
N VAL A 92 10.54 -6.62 0.48
CA VAL A 92 10.68 -7.57 1.59
C VAL A 92 9.40 -8.37 1.81
N ALA A 93 8.23 -7.75 1.73
CA ALA A 93 6.94 -8.45 1.84
C ALA A 93 6.77 -9.52 0.75
N VAL A 94 7.15 -9.22 -0.48
CA VAL A 94 7.09 -10.17 -1.61
C VAL A 94 8.03 -11.34 -1.40
N ILE A 95 9.28 -11.08 -1.01
CA ILE A 95 10.30 -12.13 -0.79
C ILE A 95 9.90 -13.00 0.41
N ASN A 96 9.50 -12.42 1.53
CA ASN A 96 9.13 -13.16 2.74
C ASN A 96 7.91 -14.06 2.53
N ALA A 97 6.98 -13.66 1.67
CA ALA A 97 5.86 -14.53 1.29
C ALA A 97 6.26 -15.66 0.32
N GLY A 98 7.52 -15.70 -0.14
CA GLY A 98 8.04 -16.71 -1.05
C GLY A 98 7.75 -16.45 -2.53
N PHE A 99 7.41 -15.23 -2.90
CA PHE A 99 7.28 -14.81 -4.29
C PHE A 99 8.60 -14.26 -4.85
N LYS A 100 8.72 -14.31 -6.16
CA LYS A 100 9.82 -13.70 -6.91
C LYS A 100 9.45 -12.27 -7.32
N PRO A 101 10.16 -11.24 -6.83
CA PRO A 101 9.95 -9.88 -7.30
C PRO A 101 10.46 -9.72 -8.72
N ILE A 102 9.66 -9.12 -9.59
CA ILE A 102 10.01 -8.75 -10.96
C ILE A 102 9.98 -7.24 -11.07
N PHE A 103 11.15 -6.63 -11.12
CA PHE A 103 11.26 -5.18 -11.18
C PHE A 103 10.99 -4.63 -12.58
N VAL A 104 10.29 -3.50 -12.59
CA VAL A 104 9.99 -2.71 -13.77
C VAL A 104 10.34 -1.27 -13.49
N ASP A 105 10.92 -0.59 -14.47
CA ASP A 105 11.30 0.81 -14.34
C ASP A 105 10.08 1.73 -14.33
N ILE A 106 10.30 2.97 -13.95
CA ILE A 106 9.31 4.04 -13.84
C ILE A 106 9.38 4.99 -15.03
N ASN A 107 8.36 5.81 -15.19
CA ASN A 107 8.40 6.96 -16.06
C ASN A 107 9.07 8.12 -15.32
N ILE A 108 10.10 8.71 -15.89
CA ILE A 108 10.88 9.75 -15.23
C ILE A 108 10.09 11.05 -15.02
N GLU A 109 9.10 11.31 -15.88
CA GLU A 109 8.28 12.52 -15.81
C GLU A 109 7.34 12.55 -14.61
N ASN A 110 6.90 11.39 -14.11
CA ASN A 110 5.91 11.31 -13.04
C ASN A 110 6.22 10.27 -11.97
N LEU A 111 7.39 9.65 -12.01
CA LEU A 111 7.85 8.61 -11.08
C LEU A 111 6.90 7.40 -10.96
N ALA A 112 5.95 7.28 -11.85
CA ALA A 112 4.95 6.25 -11.83
C ALA A 112 5.43 5.00 -12.59
N LEU A 113 4.92 3.83 -12.21
CA LEU A 113 5.21 2.55 -12.87
C LEU A 113 4.98 2.64 -14.39
N ASN A 114 5.94 2.18 -15.19
CA ASN A 114 5.83 2.18 -16.64
C ASN A 114 4.96 1.02 -17.13
N GLU A 115 3.69 1.32 -17.49
CA GLU A 115 2.73 0.32 -17.96
C GLU A 115 3.21 -0.50 -19.16
N ASN A 116 3.97 0.10 -20.08
CA ASN A 116 4.44 -0.60 -21.27
C ASN A 116 5.52 -1.63 -20.91
N LEU A 117 6.36 -1.32 -19.94
CA LEU A 117 7.34 -2.27 -19.42
C LEU A 117 6.66 -3.38 -18.64
N VAL A 118 5.64 -3.06 -17.85
CA VAL A 118 4.83 -4.09 -17.16
C VAL A 118 4.22 -5.05 -18.17
N LYS A 119 3.60 -4.56 -19.23
CA LYS A 119 3.01 -5.41 -20.29
C LYS A 119 4.00 -6.41 -20.88
N LYS A 120 5.27 -6.00 -21.03
CA LYS A 120 6.35 -6.87 -21.54
C LYS A 120 6.78 -7.94 -20.52
N LYS A 121 6.60 -7.68 -19.22
CA LYS A 121 7.01 -8.60 -18.15
C LYS A 121 5.91 -9.56 -17.71
N ILE A 122 4.65 -9.24 -17.98
CA ILE A 122 3.52 -10.13 -17.68
C ILE A 122 3.67 -11.46 -18.42
N ASN A 123 3.61 -12.55 -17.67
CA ASN A 123 3.67 -13.91 -18.19
C ASN A 123 2.74 -14.86 -17.40
N LYS A 124 2.75 -16.15 -17.69
CA LYS A 124 1.90 -17.16 -17.03
C LYS A 124 2.13 -17.31 -15.52
N ASN A 125 3.30 -16.90 -15.03
CA ASN A 125 3.66 -16.96 -13.62
C ASN A 125 3.32 -15.67 -12.86
N THR A 126 2.91 -14.60 -13.54
CA THR A 126 2.56 -13.33 -12.92
C THR A 126 1.27 -13.47 -12.13
N LEU A 127 1.34 -13.31 -10.81
CA LEU A 127 0.20 -13.34 -9.90
C LEU A 127 -0.40 -11.95 -9.71
N ALA A 128 0.45 -10.99 -9.41
CA ALA A 128 0.03 -9.63 -9.03
C ALA A 128 0.99 -8.57 -9.55
N ILE A 129 0.51 -7.34 -9.53
CA ILE A 129 1.31 -6.14 -9.65
C ILE A 129 1.18 -5.41 -8.33
N PHE A 130 2.29 -5.20 -7.62
CA PHE A 130 2.32 -4.45 -6.38
C PHE A 130 2.74 -3.03 -6.71
N LEU A 131 1.77 -2.13 -6.76
CA LEU A 131 1.95 -0.77 -7.22
C LEU A 131 2.13 0.21 -6.06
N THR A 132 3.21 0.98 -6.11
CA THR A 132 3.42 2.12 -5.24
C THR A 132 3.17 3.41 -6.01
N HIS A 133 2.25 4.24 -5.52
CA HIS A 133 2.04 5.60 -6.02
C HIS A 133 3.07 6.54 -5.38
N ALA A 134 4.30 6.50 -5.89
CA ALA A 134 5.37 7.33 -5.37
C ALA A 134 4.99 8.82 -5.42
N MET A 135 5.15 9.51 -4.28
CA MET A 135 4.78 10.92 -4.11
C MET A 135 3.30 11.25 -4.44
N GLY A 136 2.43 10.26 -4.51
CA GLY A 136 1.01 10.41 -4.85
C GLY A 136 0.71 10.43 -6.36
N PHE A 137 1.70 10.24 -7.22
CA PHE A 137 1.48 10.17 -8.66
C PHE A 137 0.90 8.81 -9.07
N THR A 138 -0.17 8.85 -9.88
CA THR A 138 -0.79 7.63 -10.39
C THR A 138 -0.19 7.19 -11.71
N ALA A 139 0.02 5.87 -11.85
CA ALA A 139 0.48 5.24 -13.08
C ALA A 139 -0.65 4.57 -13.87
N LEU A 140 -1.87 4.55 -13.34
CA LEU A 140 -2.91 3.66 -13.82
C LEU A 140 -3.77 4.31 -14.91
N SER A 141 -3.69 3.80 -16.14
CA SER A 141 -4.66 4.10 -17.19
C SER A 141 -5.83 3.09 -17.17
N ASN A 142 -7.01 3.55 -17.62
CA ASN A 142 -8.17 2.66 -17.77
C ASN A 142 -7.89 1.47 -18.70
N LYS A 143 -7.05 1.68 -19.72
CA LYS A 143 -6.61 0.62 -20.65
C LYS A 143 -5.78 -0.44 -19.92
N PHE A 144 -4.90 0.00 -19.03
CA PHE A 144 -4.08 -0.91 -18.25
C PHE A 144 -4.89 -1.69 -17.22
N LEU A 145 -5.82 -1.04 -16.52
CA LEU A 145 -6.74 -1.71 -15.60
C LEU A 145 -7.57 -2.80 -16.28
N LYS A 146 -8.10 -2.52 -17.47
CA LYS A 146 -8.81 -3.53 -18.29
C LYS A 146 -7.90 -4.71 -18.65
N LEU A 147 -6.66 -4.44 -19.04
CA LEU A 147 -5.69 -5.50 -19.37
C LEU A 147 -5.41 -6.41 -18.16
N ILE A 148 -5.17 -5.85 -16.98
CA ILE A 148 -4.91 -6.59 -15.74
C ILE A 148 -6.11 -7.48 -15.40
N LYS A 149 -7.31 -6.92 -15.44
CA LYS A 149 -8.56 -7.66 -15.19
C LYS A 149 -8.74 -8.83 -16.15
N ASN A 150 -8.52 -8.61 -17.45
CA ASN A 150 -8.66 -9.65 -18.47
C ASN A 150 -7.63 -10.77 -18.33
N LYS A 151 -6.48 -10.49 -17.75
CA LYS A 151 -5.42 -11.49 -17.48
C LYS A 151 -5.54 -12.16 -16.11
N ASN A 152 -6.56 -11.80 -15.32
CA ASN A 152 -6.77 -12.28 -13.97
C ASN A 152 -5.49 -12.09 -13.09
N ILE A 153 -4.97 -10.87 -13.09
CA ILE A 153 -3.83 -10.44 -12.29
C ILE A 153 -4.34 -9.53 -11.20
N TYR A 154 -3.91 -9.76 -9.96
CA TYR A 154 -4.23 -8.90 -8.82
C TYR A 154 -3.47 -7.56 -8.91
N LEU A 155 -4.09 -6.48 -8.40
CA LEU A 155 -3.49 -5.17 -8.27
C LEU A 155 -3.66 -4.69 -6.83
#